data_00da4e23887a3509e774173cff5197a5
#
_entry.id   00da4e23887a3509e774173cff5197a5
#
_cell.length_a   1.000
_cell.length_b   1.000
_cell.length_c   1.000
_cell.angle_alpha   90.00
_cell.angle_beta   90.00
_cell.angle_gamma   90.00
#
_symmetry.space_group_name_H-M   'P 1'
#
loop_
_entity.id
_entity.type
_entity.pdbx_description
1 polymer ?
#
loop_
_entity_poly.entity_id
_entity_poly.type
_entity_poly.pdbx_seq_one_letter_code
_entity_poly.pdbx_strand_id
1 'polypeptide(L)'
;MKIQDITAYGLRGRTPEGGWSNELQPEDCVHTIIRIQTDEGLTGWGSVFTSEALVKASLEILRPLAIGENALEPERVSEKLHQNTFWLGRGGSITHAISGVDIALWDILGKACGQPVGRLLGGRYRERVRPYASLLMREPERMADELLPVKAQGFRAFKIGWGP
;
A
#
# COMPACT_ATOMS: atom_id res chain seq x y z
N MET A 1 -14.64 -14.79 -13.22
CA MET A 1 -14.67 -13.68 -12.22
C MET A 1 -14.05 -12.46 -12.87
N LYS A 2 -14.83 -11.42 -13.08
CA LYS A 2 -14.39 -10.21 -13.77
C LYS A 2 -14.38 -9.03 -12.83
N ILE A 3 -13.47 -8.10 -13.04
CA ILE A 3 -13.45 -6.82 -12.35
C ILE A 3 -14.69 -6.02 -12.77
N GLN A 4 -15.56 -5.70 -11.81
CA GLN A 4 -16.80 -4.95 -12.05
C GLN A 4 -16.63 -3.48 -11.65
N ASP A 5 -15.95 -3.21 -10.54
CA ASP A 5 -15.75 -1.85 -10.04
C ASP A 5 -14.40 -1.69 -9.34
N ILE A 6 -13.85 -0.49 -9.39
CA ILE A 6 -12.64 -0.09 -8.67
C ILE A 6 -12.92 1.27 -8.02
N THR A 7 -12.80 1.35 -6.71
CA THR A 7 -13.08 2.58 -5.95
C THR A 7 -11.91 2.91 -5.03
N ALA A 8 -11.64 4.20 -4.82
CA ALA A 8 -10.61 4.68 -3.91
C ALA A 8 -11.22 5.45 -2.74
N TYR A 9 -10.68 5.22 -1.54
CA TYR A 9 -11.09 5.85 -0.28
C TYR A 9 -9.85 6.40 0.43
N GLY A 10 -9.76 7.71 0.59
CA GLY A 10 -8.72 8.35 1.39
C GLY A 10 -8.95 8.12 2.88
N LEU A 11 -7.90 7.72 3.57
CA LEU A 11 -7.93 7.58 5.02
C LEU A 11 -7.47 8.88 5.65
N ARG A 12 -8.34 9.50 6.41
CA ARG A 12 -8.02 10.66 7.24
C ARG A 12 -7.48 10.18 8.58
N GLY A 13 -6.39 10.76 9.03
CA GLY A 13 -5.78 10.39 10.28
C GLY A 13 -4.69 11.35 10.69
N ARG A 14 -4.19 11.18 11.91
CA ARG A 14 -3.01 11.92 12.37
C ARG A 14 -1.81 11.52 11.53
N THR A 15 -1.13 12.49 10.97
CA THR A 15 0.23 12.27 10.50
C THR A 15 1.13 12.01 11.70
N PRO A 16 2.09 11.06 11.62
CA PRO A 16 3.05 10.83 12.68
C PRO A 16 3.82 12.13 12.98
N GLU A 17 4.03 12.44 14.24
CA GLU A 17 4.88 13.56 14.63
C GLU A 17 6.32 13.33 14.14
N GLY A 18 6.91 14.33 13.53
CA GLY A 18 8.28 14.31 13.03
C GLY A 18 8.42 13.97 11.53
N GLY A 19 9.60 14.16 11.00
CA GLY A 19 9.90 14.00 9.59
C GLY A 19 9.26 15.08 8.73
N TRP A 20 8.70 14.70 7.61
CA TRP A 20 8.06 15.62 6.63
C TRP A 20 6.60 15.96 6.96
N SER A 21 6.13 15.53 8.12
CA SER A 21 4.71 15.58 8.46
C SER A 21 4.19 16.95 8.83
N ASN A 22 5.08 17.92 9.11
CA ASN A 22 4.67 19.27 9.52
C ASN A 22 3.90 20.04 8.44
N GLU A 23 4.09 19.66 7.18
CA GLU A 23 3.44 20.29 6.02
C GLU A 23 2.18 19.53 5.59
N LEU A 24 1.96 18.33 6.11
CA LEU A 24 0.82 17.48 5.77
C LEU A 24 -0.30 17.67 6.79
N GLN A 25 -1.49 17.93 6.31
CA GLN A 25 -2.69 18.03 7.14
C GLN A 25 -3.46 16.69 7.10
N PRO A 26 -4.28 16.38 8.11
CA PRO A 26 -5.09 15.15 8.11
C PRO A 26 -5.99 15.01 6.87
N GLU A 27 -6.37 16.12 6.27
CA GLU A 27 -7.20 16.22 5.07
C GLU A 27 -6.46 15.79 3.79
N ASP A 28 -5.13 15.81 3.79
CA ASP A 28 -4.30 15.41 2.64
C ASP A 28 -4.42 13.92 2.31
N CYS A 29 -4.91 13.13 3.27
CA CYS A 29 -5.22 11.70 3.09
C CYS A 29 -4.10 10.96 2.39
N VAL A 30 -2.89 10.95 2.97
CA VAL A 30 -1.69 10.32 2.37
C VAL A 30 -1.75 8.80 2.30
N HIS A 31 -2.76 8.17 2.90
CA HIS A 31 -3.08 6.76 2.75
C HIS A 31 -4.41 6.61 2.02
N THR A 32 -4.41 5.88 0.93
CA THR A 32 -5.62 5.60 0.16
C THR A 32 -5.81 4.09 0.04
N ILE A 33 -7.02 3.63 0.33
CA ILE A 33 -7.44 2.25 0.13
C ILE A 33 -8.10 2.13 -1.23
N ILE A 34 -7.73 1.10 -1.99
CA ILE A 34 -8.38 0.72 -3.24
C ILE A 34 -9.22 -0.53 -2.97
N ARG A 35 -10.49 -0.45 -3.35
CA ARG A 35 -11.42 -1.58 -3.35
C ARG A 35 -11.67 -2.01 -4.79
N ILE A 36 -11.54 -3.30 -5.05
CA ILE A 36 -11.98 -3.94 -6.30
C ILE A 36 -13.15 -4.85 -5.97
N GLN A 37 -14.23 -4.72 -6.72
CA GLN A 37 -15.40 -5.58 -6.64
C GLN A 37 -15.51 -6.41 -7.92
N THR A 38 -15.81 -7.70 -7.77
CA THR A 38 -16.01 -8.61 -8.89
C THR A 38 -17.48 -8.85 -9.17
N ASP A 39 -17.80 -9.31 -10.39
CA ASP A 39 -19.13 -9.71 -10.83
C ASP A 39 -19.70 -10.93 -10.06
N GLU A 40 -18.83 -11.68 -9.37
CA GLU A 40 -19.21 -12.83 -8.54
C GLU A 40 -19.27 -12.48 -7.03
N GLY A 41 -19.16 -11.20 -6.67
CA GLY A 41 -19.36 -10.70 -5.31
C GLY A 41 -18.12 -10.73 -4.43
N LEU A 42 -16.96 -11.20 -4.88
CA LEU A 42 -15.72 -11.07 -4.13
C LEU A 42 -15.21 -9.62 -4.16
N THR A 43 -14.69 -9.19 -3.03
CA THR A 43 -14.07 -7.87 -2.88
C THR A 43 -12.61 -8.03 -2.47
N GLY A 44 -11.73 -7.33 -3.17
CA GLY A 44 -10.32 -7.21 -2.82
C GLY A 44 -9.97 -5.82 -2.36
N TRP A 45 -8.97 -5.75 -1.49
CA TRP A 45 -8.48 -4.52 -0.87
C TRP A 45 -6.98 -4.36 -1.10
N GLY A 46 -6.61 -3.20 -1.59
CA GLY A 46 -5.22 -2.76 -1.68
C GLY A 46 -5.03 -1.41 -1.02
N SER A 47 -3.80 -1.03 -0.78
CA SER A 47 -3.49 0.28 -0.21
C SER A 47 -2.31 0.92 -0.91
N VAL A 48 -2.31 2.24 -0.91
CA VAL A 48 -1.22 3.03 -1.48
C VAL A 48 -0.88 4.20 -0.57
N PHE A 49 0.39 4.57 -0.57
CA PHE A 49 0.88 5.74 0.17
C PHE A 49 0.92 6.94 -0.76
N THR A 50 -0.25 7.52 -1.03
CA THR A 50 -0.41 8.79 -1.75
C THR A 50 -1.82 9.33 -1.53
N SER A 51 -2.07 10.57 -1.95
CA SER A 51 -3.35 11.24 -1.70
C SER A 51 -4.50 10.63 -2.49
N GLU A 52 -5.70 10.66 -1.89
CA GLU A 52 -6.93 10.19 -2.52
C GLU A 52 -7.20 10.87 -3.87
N ALA A 53 -6.96 12.18 -3.96
CA ALA A 53 -7.18 12.94 -5.19
C ALA A 53 -6.32 12.42 -6.35
N LEU A 54 -5.04 12.13 -6.09
CA LEU A 54 -4.13 11.57 -7.08
C LEU A 54 -4.50 10.15 -7.47
N VAL A 55 -4.95 9.33 -6.52
CA VAL A 55 -5.41 7.97 -6.82
C VAL A 55 -6.68 8.00 -7.65
N LYS A 56 -7.66 8.83 -7.30
CA LYS A 56 -8.91 8.97 -8.07
C LYS A 56 -8.63 9.42 -9.50
N ALA A 57 -7.79 10.45 -9.69
CA ALA A 57 -7.38 10.90 -11.01
C ALA A 57 -6.69 9.80 -11.82
N SER A 58 -5.82 9.01 -11.18
CA SER A 58 -5.17 7.87 -11.83
C SER A 58 -6.17 6.77 -12.21
N LEU A 59 -7.17 6.51 -11.37
CA LEU A 59 -8.19 5.52 -11.64
C LEU A 59 -9.09 5.88 -12.83
N GLU A 60 -9.29 7.16 -13.15
CA GLU A 60 -10.00 7.57 -14.38
C GLU A 60 -9.32 7.02 -15.65
N ILE A 61 -8.00 6.87 -15.60
CA ILE A 61 -7.20 6.31 -16.70
C ILE A 61 -7.15 4.78 -16.63
N LEU A 62 -7.02 4.21 -15.44
CA LEU A 62 -6.79 2.79 -15.23
C LEU A 62 -8.09 1.96 -15.32
N ARG A 63 -9.23 2.50 -14.87
CA ARG A 63 -10.50 1.77 -14.86
C ARG A 63 -10.93 1.25 -16.25
N PRO A 64 -10.88 2.04 -17.32
CA PRO A 64 -11.23 1.54 -18.66
C PRO A 64 -10.36 0.38 -19.14
N LEU A 65 -9.12 0.28 -18.63
CA LEU A 65 -8.19 -0.80 -18.97
C LEU A 65 -8.42 -2.06 -18.13
N ALA A 66 -8.89 -1.89 -16.88
CA ALA A 66 -9.02 -2.97 -15.90
C ALA A 66 -10.42 -3.58 -15.84
N ILE A 67 -11.49 -2.78 -16.02
CA ILE A 67 -12.87 -3.27 -15.95
C ILE A 67 -13.10 -4.36 -17.01
N GLY A 68 -13.72 -5.46 -16.59
CA GLY A 68 -13.97 -6.63 -17.42
C GLY A 68 -12.81 -7.62 -17.52
N GLU A 69 -11.61 -7.28 -17.03
CA GLU A 69 -10.48 -8.20 -16.96
C GLU A 69 -10.73 -9.29 -15.91
N ASN A 70 -10.02 -10.42 -16.04
CA ASN A 70 -10.10 -11.52 -15.10
C ASN A 70 -9.38 -11.14 -13.77
N ALA A 71 -10.15 -11.01 -12.70
CA ALA A 71 -9.63 -10.65 -11.39
C ALA A 71 -8.73 -11.73 -10.74
N LEU A 72 -8.70 -12.95 -11.29
CA LEU A 72 -7.83 -14.05 -10.84
C LEU A 72 -6.47 -14.07 -11.54
N GLU A 73 -6.18 -13.10 -12.39
CA GLU A 73 -4.92 -12.99 -13.12
C GLU A 73 -4.20 -11.66 -12.75
N PRO A 74 -3.76 -11.48 -11.49
CA PRO A 74 -3.20 -10.20 -11.02
C PRO A 74 -2.02 -9.73 -11.86
N GLU A 75 -1.06 -10.59 -12.17
CA GLU A 75 0.12 -10.22 -12.95
C GLU A 75 -0.25 -9.78 -14.37
N ARG A 76 -1.19 -10.48 -15.03
CA ARG A 76 -1.64 -10.11 -16.35
C ARG A 76 -2.31 -8.74 -16.37
N VAL A 77 -3.15 -8.45 -15.38
CA VAL A 77 -3.83 -7.15 -15.30
C VAL A 77 -2.81 -6.05 -14.98
N SER A 78 -1.91 -6.29 -14.02
CA SER A 78 -0.85 -5.36 -13.64
C SER A 78 0.04 -5.02 -14.84
N GLU A 79 0.50 -6.01 -15.60
CA GLU A 79 1.30 -5.82 -16.80
C GLU A 79 0.53 -5.03 -17.88
N LYS A 80 -0.74 -5.35 -18.11
CA LYS A 80 -1.58 -4.58 -19.03
C LYS A 80 -1.67 -3.11 -18.65
N LEU A 81 -1.85 -2.80 -17.36
CA LEU A 81 -1.91 -1.43 -16.87
C LEU A 81 -0.57 -0.71 -17.08
N HIS A 82 0.55 -1.34 -16.75
CA HIS A 82 1.87 -0.77 -16.96
C HIS A 82 2.19 -0.51 -18.43
N GLN A 83 1.89 -1.47 -19.32
CA GLN A 83 2.15 -1.33 -20.74
C GLN A 83 1.31 -0.21 -21.38
N ASN A 84 0.09 -0.01 -20.92
CA ASN A 84 -0.80 0.99 -21.49
C ASN A 84 -0.67 2.38 -20.85
N THR A 85 0.21 2.57 -19.90
CA THR A 85 0.43 3.85 -19.21
C THR A 85 1.89 4.29 -19.13
N PHE A 86 2.83 3.57 -19.79
CA PHE A 86 4.26 3.82 -19.63
C PHE A 86 4.67 5.24 -20.05
N TRP A 87 3.99 5.86 -21.01
CA TRP A 87 4.25 7.24 -21.45
C TRP A 87 3.74 8.31 -20.47
N LEU A 88 2.89 7.93 -19.51
CA LEU A 88 2.42 8.81 -18.43
C LEU A 88 3.42 8.93 -17.28
N GLY A 89 4.53 8.20 -17.38
CA GLY A 89 5.59 8.14 -16.38
C GLY A 89 5.74 6.78 -15.74
N ARG A 90 6.97 6.42 -15.38
CA ARG A 90 7.31 5.15 -14.73
C ARG A 90 7.38 5.24 -13.21
N GLY A 91 6.75 6.24 -12.63
CA GLY A 91 6.73 6.49 -11.19
C GLY A 91 5.56 7.41 -10.83
N GLY A 92 5.44 7.77 -9.56
CA GLY A 92 4.42 8.68 -9.08
C GLY A 92 3.01 8.07 -9.06
N SER A 93 2.00 8.93 -9.23
CA SER A 93 0.60 8.62 -8.92
C SER A 93 0.04 7.42 -9.68
N ILE A 94 0.35 7.30 -10.97
CA ILE A 94 -0.12 6.17 -11.80
C ILE A 94 0.44 4.84 -11.27
N THR A 95 1.75 4.78 -11.01
CA THR A 95 2.39 3.57 -10.49
C THR A 95 1.88 3.21 -9.09
N HIS A 96 1.67 4.21 -8.23
CA HIS A 96 1.04 3.99 -6.91
C HIS A 96 -0.36 3.39 -7.06
N ALA A 97 -1.19 3.93 -7.95
CA ALA A 97 -2.53 3.41 -8.17
C ALA A 97 -2.52 1.99 -8.75
N ILE A 98 -1.63 1.69 -9.71
CA ILE A 98 -1.44 0.33 -10.24
C ILE A 98 -1.05 -0.63 -9.11
N SER A 99 -0.10 -0.25 -8.24
CA SER A 99 0.30 -1.09 -7.10
C SER A 99 -0.86 -1.41 -6.17
N GLY A 100 -1.73 -0.44 -5.89
CA GLY A 100 -2.92 -0.68 -5.07
C GLY A 100 -3.95 -1.58 -5.74
N VAL A 101 -4.11 -1.48 -7.06
CA VAL A 101 -4.94 -2.40 -7.85
C VAL A 101 -4.35 -3.81 -7.81
N ASP A 102 -3.05 -3.95 -8.01
CA ASP A 102 -2.34 -5.22 -7.97
C ASP A 102 -2.51 -5.93 -6.61
N ILE A 103 -2.28 -5.22 -5.51
CA ILE A 103 -2.48 -5.75 -4.14
C ILE A 103 -3.93 -6.22 -3.96
N ALA A 104 -4.92 -5.45 -4.44
CA ALA A 104 -6.33 -5.81 -4.32
C ALA A 104 -6.67 -7.06 -5.15
N LEU A 105 -6.05 -7.25 -6.31
CA LEU A 105 -6.23 -8.46 -7.13
C LEU A 105 -5.59 -9.69 -6.49
N TRP A 106 -4.41 -9.56 -5.88
CA TRP A 106 -3.81 -10.63 -5.09
C TRP A 106 -4.68 -11.01 -3.87
N ASP A 107 -5.35 -10.04 -3.24
CA ASP A 107 -6.30 -10.30 -2.15
C ASP A 107 -7.53 -11.08 -2.68
N ILE A 108 -8.06 -10.74 -3.86
CA ILE A 108 -9.14 -11.49 -4.52
C ILE A 108 -8.70 -12.93 -4.81
N LEU A 109 -7.53 -13.10 -5.42
CA LEU A 109 -6.99 -14.42 -5.74
C LEU A 109 -6.81 -15.28 -4.49
N GLY A 110 -6.27 -14.67 -3.42
CA GLY A 110 -6.13 -15.33 -2.11
C GLY A 110 -7.47 -15.80 -1.55
N LYS A 111 -8.49 -14.95 -1.60
CA LYS A 111 -9.86 -15.26 -1.15
C LYS A 111 -10.50 -16.34 -2.01
N ALA A 112 -10.38 -16.25 -3.33
CA ALA A 112 -10.94 -17.23 -4.27
C ALA A 112 -10.30 -18.63 -4.08
N CYS A 113 -8.99 -18.68 -3.83
CA CYS A 113 -8.27 -19.94 -3.59
C CYS A 113 -8.33 -20.43 -2.12
N GLY A 114 -8.88 -19.64 -1.19
CA GLY A 114 -8.84 -19.94 0.24
C GLY A 114 -7.40 -20.03 0.80
N GLN A 115 -6.46 -19.27 0.22
CA GLN A 115 -5.05 -19.30 0.58
C GLN A 115 -4.50 -17.90 0.89
N PRO A 116 -3.62 -17.79 1.89
CA PRO A 116 -2.89 -16.55 2.10
C PRO A 116 -2.01 -16.21 0.88
N VAL A 117 -1.93 -14.93 0.53
CA VAL A 117 -1.11 -14.46 -0.60
C VAL A 117 0.35 -14.94 -0.51
N GLY A 118 0.93 -14.99 0.68
CA GLY A 118 2.30 -15.51 0.85
C GLY A 118 2.49 -16.97 0.45
N ARG A 119 1.42 -17.79 0.40
CA ARG A 119 1.49 -19.14 -0.17
C ARG A 119 1.41 -19.14 -1.69
N LEU A 120 0.58 -18.27 -2.23
CA LEU A 120 0.44 -18.12 -3.69
C LEU A 120 1.72 -17.58 -4.33
N LEU A 121 2.48 -16.76 -3.60
CA LEU A 121 3.77 -16.20 -4.02
C LEU A 121 4.97 -17.14 -3.79
N GLY A 122 4.75 -18.44 -3.62
CA GLY A 122 5.84 -19.44 -3.49
C GLY A 122 6.02 -20.00 -2.10
N GLY A 123 5.20 -19.60 -1.13
CA GLY A 123 5.19 -20.16 0.20
C GLY A 123 5.98 -19.35 1.24
N ARG A 124 5.88 -19.79 2.48
CA ARG A 124 6.50 -19.09 3.61
C ARG A 124 7.91 -19.61 3.85
N TYR A 125 8.89 -18.76 3.68
CA TYR A 125 10.27 -19.07 4.00
C TYR A 125 10.54 -19.05 5.51
N ARG A 126 9.82 -18.21 6.27
CA ARG A 126 9.92 -18.12 7.72
C ARG A 126 8.58 -17.79 8.36
N GLU A 127 8.36 -18.31 9.54
CA GLU A 127 7.11 -18.12 10.29
C GLU A 127 7.05 -16.77 11.03
N ARG A 128 8.22 -16.22 11.40
CA ARG A 128 8.32 -14.97 12.16
C ARG A 128 9.44 -14.11 11.63
N VAL A 129 9.19 -12.80 11.61
CA VAL A 129 10.19 -11.78 11.28
C VAL A 129 10.48 -10.97 12.54
N ARG A 130 11.75 -10.71 12.79
CA ARG A 130 12.15 -9.79 13.88
C ARG A 130 11.88 -8.36 13.44
N PRO A 131 10.97 -7.63 14.09
CA PRO A 131 10.79 -6.23 13.82
C PRO A 131 11.95 -5.41 14.37
N TYR A 132 12.19 -4.25 13.79
CA TYR A 132 12.94 -3.18 14.41
C TYR A 132 12.03 -1.98 14.67
N ALA A 133 12.34 -1.21 15.70
CA ALA A 133 11.71 0.08 15.91
C ALA A 133 12.40 1.12 15.01
N SER A 134 11.62 1.85 14.24
CA SER A 134 12.12 2.96 13.41
C SER A 134 11.89 4.26 14.14
N LEU A 135 12.96 4.96 14.45
CA LEU A 135 12.95 6.22 15.19
C LEU A 135 13.69 7.28 14.38
N LEU A 136 13.31 8.53 14.57
CA LEU A 136 14.03 9.66 14.02
C LEU A 136 15.34 9.86 14.79
N MET A 137 16.38 10.36 14.12
CA MET A 137 17.60 10.79 14.78
C MET A 137 17.29 12.02 15.64
N ARG A 138 17.83 12.03 16.84
CA ARG A 138 17.74 13.12 17.79
C ARG A 138 19.13 13.41 18.35
N GLU A 139 19.26 14.53 19.05
CA GLU A 139 20.44 14.79 19.88
C GLU A 139 20.68 13.62 20.85
N PRO A 140 21.96 13.26 21.13
CA PRO A 140 22.31 12.08 21.94
C PRO A 140 21.57 11.97 23.26
N GLU A 141 21.39 13.11 23.95
CA GLU A 141 20.73 13.19 25.25
C GLU A 141 19.25 12.78 25.16
N ARG A 142 18.56 13.18 24.08
CA ARG A 142 17.15 12.86 23.84
C ARG A 142 16.96 11.47 23.25
N MET A 143 17.98 10.95 22.56
CA MET A 143 17.89 9.64 21.92
C MET A 143 17.69 8.53 22.95
N ALA A 144 18.33 8.62 24.11
CA ALA A 144 18.15 7.66 25.19
C ALA A 144 16.72 7.64 25.72
N ASP A 145 16.09 8.81 25.87
CA ASP A 145 14.72 8.95 26.36
C ASP A 145 13.69 8.33 25.41
N GLU A 146 13.96 8.38 24.11
CA GLU A 146 13.10 7.75 23.08
C GLU A 146 13.35 6.24 22.95
N LEU A 147 14.60 5.79 23.05
CA LEU A 147 14.99 4.39 22.88
C LEU A 147 14.59 3.51 24.06
N LEU A 148 14.75 3.98 25.28
CA LEU A 148 14.52 3.17 26.48
C LEU A 148 13.07 2.67 26.61
N PRO A 149 12.04 3.52 26.43
CA PRO A 149 10.66 3.06 26.45
C PRO A 149 10.35 2.03 25.36
N VAL A 150 10.90 2.22 24.15
CA VAL A 150 10.70 1.28 23.02
C VAL A 150 11.41 -0.04 23.29
N LYS A 151 12.62 -0.01 23.87
CA LYS A 151 13.33 -1.21 24.33
C LYS A 151 12.54 -1.96 25.40
N ALA A 152 11.91 -1.24 26.33
CA ALA A 152 11.06 -1.83 27.36
C ALA A 152 9.82 -2.56 26.78
N GLN A 153 9.34 -2.16 25.60
CA GLN A 153 8.27 -2.86 24.85
C GLN A 153 8.76 -4.17 24.20
N GLY A 154 10.05 -4.52 24.31
CA GLY A 154 10.60 -5.76 23.79
C GLY A 154 11.32 -5.66 22.46
N PHE A 155 11.42 -4.49 21.84
CA PHE A 155 12.22 -4.32 20.64
C PHE A 155 13.71 -4.53 20.94
N ARG A 156 14.40 -5.25 20.06
CA ARG A 156 15.84 -5.59 20.20
C ARG A 156 16.67 -5.08 19.01
N ALA A 157 16.02 -4.49 18.04
CA ALA A 157 16.66 -3.86 16.88
C ALA A 157 16.04 -2.49 16.66
N PHE A 158 16.86 -1.53 16.29
CA PHE A 158 16.45 -0.14 16.10
C PHE A 158 17.02 0.38 14.80
N LYS A 159 16.22 1.13 14.06
CA LYS A 159 16.67 1.93 12.93
C LYS A 159 16.56 3.38 13.34
N ILE A 160 17.68 4.08 13.33
CA ILE A 160 17.78 5.52 13.62
C ILE A 160 18.19 6.21 12.32
N GLY A 161 17.43 7.19 11.92
CA GLY A 161 17.74 7.95 10.70
C GLY A 161 16.69 9.02 10.46
N TRP A 162 16.94 9.90 9.48
CA TRP A 162 16.04 11.00 9.15
C TRP A 162 15.78 11.89 10.35
N GLY A 163 16.71 12.75 10.68
CA GLY A 163 16.62 13.74 11.73
C GLY A 163 17.23 15.07 11.29
N PRO A 164 17.16 16.09 12.14
CA PRO A 164 17.79 17.38 11.87
C PRO A 164 19.28 17.25 11.68
#